data_d487b477bfedd58e31b6183f71931900
#
_entry.id   d487b477bfedd58e31b6183f71931900
#
_cell.length_a   1.000
_cell.length_b   1.000
_cell.length_c   1.000
_cell.angle_alpha   90.00
_cell.angle_beta   90.00
_cell.angle_gamma   90.00
#
_symmetry.space_group_name_H-M   'P 1'
#
loop_
_entity.id
_entity.type
_entity.pdbx_description
1 polymer ?
#
loop_
_entity_poly.entity_id
_entity_poly.type
_entity_poly.pdbx_seq_one_letter_code
_entity_poly.pdbx_strand_id
1 'polypeptide(L)'
;MIQLIRATSLQLKLVYLNLYDKMTNTDYKPLITFTSQLTGNSKTFVPASANYTYKDRFVQLLIYSQQVAANENLLTGSIYLGETDFPLGFYDAVIYQNTSNTNLYPSGLTVIWNGLMNVTSNSTTNPVKYTEYTTNDADTESVYITI
;
A
#
# COMPACT_ATOMS: atom_id res chain seq x y z
N MET A 1 -3.65 -4.78 6.68
CA MET A 1 -3.87 -3.92 5.49
C MET A 1 -2.75 -2.91 5.39
N ILE A 2 -2.17 -2.78 4.22
CA ILE A 2 -1.15 -1.77 3.93
C ILE A 2 -1.86 -0.45 3.59
N GLN A 3 -1.40 0.66 4.12
CA GLN A 3 -1.90 1.98 3.75
C GLN A 3 -0.79 2.81 3.11
N LEU A 4 -1.04 3.29 1.91
CA LEU A 4 -0.19 4.23 1.20
C LEU A 4 -0.92 5.56 0.99
N ILE A 5 -0.15 6.64 1.04
CA ILE A 5 -0.65 7.97 0.69
C ILE A 5 -0.10 8.32 -0.68
N ARG A 6 -0.99 8.72 -1.60
CA ARG A 6 -0.54 9.28 -2.88
C ARG A 6 0.24 10.56 -2.60
N ALA A 7 1.48 10.57 -3.04
CA ALA A 7 2.42 11.61 -2.67
C ALA A 7 2.14 12.92 -3.42
N THR A 8 2.09 14.02 -2.70
CA THR A 8 2.28 15.39 -3.20
C THR A 8 3.73 15.85 -3.06
N SER A 9 4.51 15.08 -2.32
CA SER A 9 5.97 15.15 -2.16
C SER A 9 6.46 13.73 -1.86
N LEU A 10 7.76 13.49 -1.88
CA LEU A 10 8.30 12.19 -1.51
C LEU A 10 7.79 11.75 -0.13
N GLN A 11 7.12 10.61 -0.09
CA GLN A 11 6.61 10.00 1.15
C GLN A 11 7.31 8.68 1.41
N LEU A 12 7.68 8.49 2.65
CA LEU A 12 8.28 7.26 3.14
C LEU A 12 7.22 6.47 3.91
N LYS A 13 7.06 5.20 3.57
CA LYS A 13 6.15 4.29 4.26
C LYS A 13 6.89 3.07 4.79
N LEU A 14 6.80 2.85 6.08
CA LEU A 14 7.21 1.60 6.72
C LEU A 14 6.02 0.67 6.82
N VAL A 15 6.19 -0.55 6.33
CA VAL A 15 5.19 -1.61 6.36
C VAL A 15 5.74 -2.75 7.21
N TYR A 16 4.94 -3.19 8.18
CA TYR A 16 5.28 -4.28 9.10
C TYR A 16 4.41 -5.49 8.80
N LEU A 17 5.03 -6.58 8.40
CA LEU A 17 4.32 -7.79 8.01
C LEU A 17 4.97 -9.03 8.63
N ASN A 18 4.14 -9.98 9.03
CA ASN A 18 4.64 -11.30 9.42
C ASN A 18 4.87 -12.14 8.16
N LEU A 19 6.10 -12.16 7.69
CA LEU A 19 6.52 -12.93 6.52
C LEU A 19 7.36 -14.16 6.90
N TYR A 20 7.93 -14.15 8.10
CA TYR A 20 8.99 -15.07 8.48
C TYR A 20 8.58 -16.54 8.45
N ASP A 21 7.37 -16.86 8.89
CA ASP A 21 6.89 -18.25 8.95
C ASP A 21 6.75 -18.92 7.58
N LYS A 22 6.67 -18.11 6.52
CA LYS A 22 6.51 -18.61 5.15
C LYS A 22 7.78 -18.53 4.31
N MET A 23 8.81 -17.93 4.87
CA MET A 23 10.07 -17.75 4.17
C MET A 23 10.99 -18.93 4.41
N THR A 24 11.46 -19.57 3.32
CA THR A 24 12.31 -20.76 3.38
C THR A 24 13.78 -20.47 3.10
N ASN A 25 14.13 -19.22 2.72
CA ASN A 25 15.48 -18.82 2.36
C ASN A 25 15.94 -17.63 3.20
N THR A 26 17.22 -17.52 3.51
CA THR A 26 17.82 -16.46 4.33
C THR A 26 18.23 -15.22 3.54
N ASP A 27 18.31 -15.30 2.22
CA ASP A 27 18.63 -14.17 1.34
C ASP A 27 17.33 -13.61 0.73
N TYR A 28 16.68 -12.72 1.48
CA TYR A 28 15.41 -12.19 1.06
C TYR A 28 15.51 -10.84 0.41
N LYS A 29 14.90 -10.77 -0.77
CA LYS A 29 14.56 -9.54 -1.46
C LYS A 29 13.11 -9.70 -1.89
N PRO A 30 12.14 -9.45 -0.97
CA PRO A 30 10.75 -9.68 -1.27
C PRO A 30 10.35 -8.85 -2.50
N LEU A 31 9.58 -9.46 -3.39
CA LEU A 31 9.00 -8.80 -4.55
C LEU A 31 7.55 -8.50 -4.23
N ILE A 32 7.15 -7.26 -4.39
CA ILE A 32 5.80 -6.79 -4.04
C ILE A 32 5.05 -6.45 -5.32
N THR A 33 3.82 -6.94 -5.45
CA THR A 33 2.91 -6.58 -6.54
C THR A 33 1.64 -5.96 -5.97
N PHE A 34 1.30 -4.76 -6.42
CA PHE A 34 0.02 -4.11 -6.16
C PHE A 34 -0.84 -4.15 -7.42
N THR A 35 -2.09 -4.57 -7.28
CA THR A 35 -3.06 -4.60 -8.38
C THR A 35 -4.29 -3.80 -7.99
N SER A 36 -4.61 -2.77 -8.75
CA SER A 36 -5.80 -1.94 -8.52
C SER A 36 -7.07 -2.76 -8.72
N GLN A 37 -7.94 -2.77 -7.72
CA GLN A 37 -9.24 -3.44 -7.84
C GLN A 37 -10.19 -2.69 -8.79
N LEU A 38 -9.94 -1.41 -9.04
CA LEU A 38 -10.77 -0.60 -9.92
C LEU A 38 -10.34 -0.69 -11.40
N THR A 39 -9.04 -0.63 -11.67
CA THR A 39 -8.52 -0.61 -13.05
C THR A 39 -7.93 -1.95 -13.51
N GLY A 40 -7.56 -2.82 -12.59
CA GLY A 40 -6.82 -4.05 -12.86
C GLY A 40 -5.32 -3.83 -13.16
N ASN A 41 -4.85 -2.59 -13.17
CA ASN A 41 -3.44 -2.29 -13.40
C ASN A 41 -2.58 -2.73 -12.21
N SER A 42 -1.43 -3.31 -12.53
CA SER A 42 -0.49 -3.83 -11.54
C SER A 42 0.83 -3.08 -11.58
N LYS A 43 1.46 -2.99 -10.43
CA LYS A 43 2.82 -2.49 -10.27
C LYS A 43 3.63 -3.44 -9.41
N THR A 44 4.77 -3.89 -9.92
CA THR A 44 5.67 -4.83 -9.24
C THR A 44 7.00 -4.15 -8.96
N PHE A 45 7.49 -4.26 -7.74
CA PHE A 45 8.72 -3.60 -7.30
C PHE A 45 9.38 -4.34 -6.14
N VAL A 46 10.67 -4.06 -5.94
CA VAL A 46 11.45 -4.49 -4.78
C VAL A 46 11.41 -3.35 -3.76
N PRO A 47 11.15 -3.58 -2.45
CA PRO A 47 11.18 -2.53 -1.45
C PRO A 47 12.58 -1.90 -1.32
N ALA A 48 12.65 -0.65 -0.89
CA ALA A 48 13.90 0.07 -0.71
C ALA A 48 14.82 -0.62 0.32
N SER A 49 14.23 -1.17 1.35
CA SER A 49 14.91 -2.04 2.31
C SER A 49 13.94 -3.03 2.94
N ALA A 50 14.49 -4.15 3.40
CA ALA A 50 13.78 -5.13 4.20
C ALA A 50 14.62 -5.39 5.46
N ASN A 51 14.06 -5.07 6.62
CA ASN A 51 14.73 -5.27 7.90
C ASN A 51 14.15 -6.50 8.60
N TYR A 52 15.00 -7.50 8.80
CA TYR A 52 14.70 -8.78 9.43
C TYR A 52 15.16 -8.86 10.88
N THR A 53 15.52 -7.77 11.51
CA THR A 53 16.03 -7.76 12.89
C THR A 53 15.02 -8.36 13.88
N TYR A 54 13.74 -8.23 13.59
CA TYR A 54 12.64 -8.76 14.42
C TYR A 54 12.07 -10.06 13.88
N LYS A 55 12.93 -10.98 13.50
CA LYS A 55 12.60 -12.25 12.78
C LYS A 55 11.40 -13.01 13.34
N ASP A 56 11.26 -13.05 14.66
CA ASP A 56 10.21 -13.83 15.33
C ASP A 56 8.85 -13.14 15.36
N ARG A 57 8.76 -11.91 14.87
CA ARG A 57 7.53 -11.10 14.95
C ARG A 57 7.10 -10.52 13.61
N PHE A 58 7.98 -9.75 12.96
CA PHE A 58 7.65 -9.07 11.71
C PHE A 58 8.89 -8.73 10.89
N VAL A 59 8.66 -8.50 9.62
CA VAL A 59 9.63 -7.91 8.69
C VAL A 59 9.19 -6.48 8.42
N GLN A 60 10.13 -5.54 8.52
CA GLN A 60 9.89 -4.14 8.20
C GLN A 60 10.33 -3.87 6.76
N LEU A 61 9.38 -3.47 5.92
CA LEU A 61 9.62 -3.10 4.53
C LEU A 61 9.52 -1.59 4.37
N LEU A 62 10.46 -1.02 3.62
CA LEU A 62 10.49 0.41 3.32
C LEU A 62 10.07 0.65 1.86
N ILE A 63 9.08 1.50 1.67
CA ILE A 63 8.54 1.90 0.37
C ILE A 63 8.56 3.42 0.28
N TYR A 64 9.03 3.94 -0.86
CA TYR A 64 8.95 5.37 -1.18
C TYR A 64 7.82 5.62 -2.18
N SER A 65 6.89 6.49 -1.84
CA SER A 65 5.88 6.97 -2.78
C SER A 65 6.36 8.28 -3.42
N GLN A 66 6.49 8.28 -4.74
CA GLN A 66 7.00 9.40 -5.52
C GLN A 66 5.86 10.28 -6.03
N GLN A 67 6.13 11.56 -6.14
CA GLN A 67 5.20 12.53 -6.70
C GLN A 67 5.22 12.53 -8.25
N VAL A 68 6.34 12.21 -8.84
CA VAL A 68 6.60 12.33 -10.29
C VAL A 68 7.05 10.98 -10.85
N ALA A 69 6.50 10.61 -11.99
CA ALA A 69 6.86 9.35 -12.67
C ALA A 69 8.36 9.24 -12.99
N ALA A 70 9.01 10.35 -13.31
CA ALA A 70 10.45 10.38 -13.64
C ALA A 70 11.35 9.92 -12.48
N ASN A 71 10.86 9.96 -11.23
CA ASN A 71 11.59 9.55 -10.03
C ASN A 71 11.28 8.11 -9.61
N GLU A 72 10.47 7.40 -10.38
CA GLU A 72 10.16 6.00 -10.12
C GLU A 72 11.37 5.12 -10.35
N ASN A 73 11.65 4.24 -9.39
CA ASN A 73 12.64 3.18 -9.53
C ASN A 73 12.13 1.91 -8.81
N LEU A 74 11.63 0.97 -9.59
CA LEU A 74 11.01 -0.25 -9.09
C LEU A 74 12.01 -1.21 -8.40
N LEU A 75 13.30 -1.05 -8.65
CA LEU A 75 14.34 -1.85 -8.01
C LEU A 75 14.79 -1.30 -6.64
N THR A 76 14.41 -0.06 -6.33
CA THR A 76 14.77 0.62 -5.09
C THR A 76 13.56 1.01 -4.24
N GLY A 77 12.40 0.43 -4.52
CA GLY A 77 11.17 0.68 -3.76
C GLY A 77 10.59 2.08 -3.91
N SER A 78 11.01 2.82 -4.93
CA SER A 78 10.46 4.13 -5.28
C SER A 78 9.36 3.96 -6.32
N ILE A 79 8.10 4.06 -5.89
CA ILE A 79 6.94 3.84 -6.76
C ILE A 79 6.17 5.14 -7.02
N TYR A 80 5.65 5.27 -8.22
CA TYR A 80 4.74 6.33 -8.61
C TYR A 80 3.34 5.75 -8.90
N LEU A 81 2.32 6.29 -8.26
CA LEU A 81 0.93 5.91 -8.45
C LEU A 81 0.17 7.07 -9.11
N GLY A 82 0.21 7.11 -10.44
CA GLY A 82 -0.48 8.13 -11.25
C GLY A 82 -2.01 8.00 -11.15
N GLU A 83 -2.71 9.12 -11.24
CA GLU A 83 -4.16 9.17 -10.99
C GLU A 83 -5.00 8.35 -11.96
N THR A 84 -4.56 8.26 -13.22
CA THR A 84 -5.31 7.56 -14.26
C THR A 84 -5.18 6.05 -14.15
N ASP A 85 -3.94 5.56 -13.99
CA ASP A 85 -3.66 4.12 -14.00
C ASP A 85 -3.82 3.48 -12.62
N PHE A 86 -3.54 4.26 -11.58
CA PHE A 86 -3.57 3.82 -10.18
C PHE A 86 -4.41 4.78 -9.34
N PRO A 87 -5.76 4.69 -9.44
CA PRO A 87 -6.68 5.59 -8.72
C PRO A 87 -6.57 5.37 -7.20
N LEU A 88 -7.17 6.29 -6.44
CA LEU A 88 -7.37 6.10 -5.01
C LEU A 88 -8.30 4.91 -4.76
N GLY A 89 -8.10 4.19 -3.66
CA GLY A 89 -8.95 3.08 -3.27
C GLY A 89 -8.17 1.80 -2.94
N PHE A 90 -8.82 0.66 -3.13
CA PHE A 90 -8.29 -0.62 -2.72
C PHE A 90 -7.51 -1.32 -3.82
N TYR A 91 -6.45 -2.00 -3.38
CA TYR A 91 -5.54 -2.79 -4.18
C TYR A 91 -5.35 -4.15 -3.52
N ASP A 92 -5.23 -5.17 -4.34
CA ASP A 92 -4.70 -6.44 -3.90
C ASP A 92 -3.18 -6.34 -3.82
N ALA A 93 -2.61 -6.75 -2.69
CA ALA A 93 -1.18 -6.75 -2.47
C ALA A 93 -0.68 -8.17 -2.29
N VAL A 94 0.31 -8.55 -3.07
CA VAL A 94 0.95 -9.88 -3.02
C VAL A 94 2.45 -9.71 -2.84
N ILE A 95 3.03 -10.47 -1.93
CA ILE A 95 4.48 -10.50 -1.71
C ILE A 95 5.00 -11.88 -2.04
N TYR A 96 6.03 -11.91 -2.87
CA TYR A 96 6.69 -13.12 -3.33
C TYR A 96 8.06 -13.26 -2.68
N GLN A 97 8.45 -14.51 -2.41
CA GLN A 97 9.81 -14.84 -2.03
C GLN A 97 10.72 -14.71 -3.25
N ASN A 98 11.61 -13.75 -3.21
CA ASN A 98 12.57 -13.47 -4.27
C ASN A 98 13.96 -13.35 -3.67
N THR A 99 14.98 -13.82 -4.37
CA THR A 99 16.39 -13.74 -3.97
C THR A 99 17.19 -12.76 -4.83
N SER A 100 16.60 -12.28 -5.93
CA SER A 100 17.22 -11.33 -6.85
C SER A 100 16.76 -9.91 -6.59
N ASN A 101 17.70 -8.97 -6.57
CA ASN A 101 17.39 -7.53 -6.48
C ASN A 101 17.14 -6.87 -7.85
N THR A 102 17.19 -7.63 -8.92
CA THR A 102 16.96 -7.15 -10.30
C THR A 102 15.76 -7.81 -10.96
N ASN A 103 15.18 -8.85 -10.35
CA ASN A 103 14.01 -9.52 -10.88
C ASN A 103 12.73 -8.78 -10.50
N LEU A 104 11.97 -8.33 -11.50
CA LEU A 104 10.65 -7.73 -11.36
C LEU A 104 9.51 -8.63 -11.85
N TYR A 105 9.80 -9.89 -12.17
CA TYR A 105 8.82 -10.85 -12.66
C TYR A 105 8.44 -11.85 -11.57
N PRO A 106 7.16 -11.86 -11.13
CA PRO A 106 6.71 -12.76 -10.07
C PRO A 106 6.48 -14.19 -10.53
N SER A 107 6.53 -14.46 -11.83
CA SER A 107 6.30 -15.79 -12.39
C SER A 107 7.28 -16.82 -11.82
N GLY A 108 6.76 -17.93 -11.31
CA GLY A 108 7.55 -19.00 -10.71
C GLY A 108 8.01 -18.74 -9.26
N LEU A 109 7.70 -17.59 -8.70
CA LEU A 109 8.02 -17.28 -7.30
C LEU A 109 6.91 -17.73 -6.35
N THR A 110 7.31 -18.11 -5.14
CA THR A 110 6.38 -18.51 -4.09
C THR A 110 5.75 -17.28 -3.42
N VAL A 111 4.42 -17.28 -3.29
CA VAL A 111 3.69 -16.27 -2.52
C VAL A 111 3.94 -16.50 -1.04
N ILE A 112 4.42 -15.47 -0.33
CA ILE A 112 4.65 -15.50 1.11
C ILE A 112 3.65 -14.66 1.89
N TRP A 113 2.98 -13.73 1.23
CA TRP A 113 1.92 -12.95 1.84
C TRP A 113 0.96 -12.40 0.78
N ASN A 114 -0.31 -12.32 1.13
CA ASN A 114 -1.32 -11.60 0.35
C ASN A 114 -2.26 -10.83 1.29
N GLY A 115 -2.80 -9.74 0.80
CA GLY A 115 -3.72 -8.91 1.57
C GLY A 115 -4.15 -7.69 0.79
N LEU A 116 -4.72 -6.73 1.51
CA LEU A 116 -5.23 -5.50 0.94
C LEU A 116 -4.29 -4.33 1.21
N MET A 117 -4.23 -3.44 0.23
CA MET A 117 -3.65 -2.11 0.36
C MET A 117 -4.72 -1.07 0.06
N ASN A 118 -4.68 0.04 0.77
CA ASN A 118 -5.50 1.21 0.48
C ASN A 118 -4.62 2.40 0.12
N VAL A 119 -4.91 3.02 -1.02
CA VAL A 119 -4.26 4.26 -1.46
C VAL A 119 -5.20 5.42 -1.19
N THR A 120 -4.75 6.34 -0.34
CA THR A 120 -5.51 7.54 0.03
C THR A 120 -4.82 8.80 -0.49
N SER A 121 -5.56 9.90 -0.58
CA SER A 121 -4.97 11.19 -0.91
C SER A 121 -4.24 11.78 0.31
N ASN A 122 -3.24 12.63 0.04
CA ASN A 122 -2.59 13.44 1.08
C ASN A 122 -3.43 14.68 1.44
N SER A 123 -4.71 14.69 1.09
CA SER A 123 -5.61 15.78 1.45
C SER A 123 -5.89 15.75 2.95
N THR A 124 -5.70 16.88 3.61
CA THR A 124 -6.10 17.10 5.01
C THR A 124 -7.62 17.19 5.17
N THR A 125 -8.35 17.24 4.07
CA THR A 125 -9.80 17.14 4.07
C THR A 125 -10.19 15.70 4.33
N ASN A 126 -10.77 15.47 5.48
CA ASN A 126 -11.31 14.19 5.86
C ASN A 126 -12.32 13.71 4.80
N PRO A 127 -12.07 12.62 4.04
CA PRO A 127 -12.95 12.25 2.92
C PRO A 127 -14.33 11.76 3.39
N VAL A 128 -14.48 11.46 4.66
CA VAL A 128 -15.76 11.09 5.26
C VAL A 128 -16.14 12.18 6.26
N LYS A 129 -16.75 13.26 5.77
CA LYS A 129 -17.51 14.12 6.64
C LYS A 129 -18.87 13.47 6.86
N TYR A 130 -19.08 12.99 8.05
CA TYR A 130 -20.43 12.80 8.54
C TYR A 130 -21.05 14.21 8.55
N THR A 131 -22.01 14.44 7.69
CA THR A 131 -22.81 15.67 7.77
C THR A 131 -23.69 15.49 9.00
N GLU A 132 -23.30 16.14 10.08
CA GLU A 132 -24.18 16.28 11.23
C GLU A 132 -25.34 17.15 10.78
N TYR A 133 -26.51 16.58 10.67
CA TYR A 133 -27.74 17.34 10.49
C TYR A 133 -28.03 18.08 11.78
N THR A 134 -27.62 19.33 11.85
CA THR A 134 -28.16 20.25 12.82
C THR A 134 -29.54 20.68 12.32
N THR A 135 -30.59 20.13 12.87
CA THR A 135 -31.93 20.65 12.70
C THR A 135 -31.96 21.98 13.42
N ASN A 136 -32.03 23.07 12.66
CA ASN A 136 -32.29 24.42 13.20
C ASN A 136 -33.77 24.64 13.56
N ASP A 137 -34.52 23.59 13.66
CA ASP A 137 -35.93 23.70 14.11
C ASP A 137 -35.99 23.49 15.61
N ALA A 138 -36.64 24.48 16.24
CA ALA A 138 -36.96 24.50 17.66
C ALA A 138 -37.95 23.39 18.05
N ASP A 139 -38.31 22.49 17.16
CA ASP A 139 -39.12 21.33 17.41
C ASP A 139 -38.24 20.10 17.71
N THR A 140 -38.40 19.61 18.87
CA THR A 140 -37.68 18.59 19.60
C THR A 140 -37.82 17.15 19.05
N GLU A 141 -37.99 16.96 17.77
CA GLU A 141 -37.96 15.62 17.18
C GLU A 141 -36.59 15.37 16.53
N SER A 142 -35.78 14.60 17.24
CA SER A 142 -34.55 14.06 16.73
C SER A 142 -34.84 13.05 15.63
N VAL A 143 -34.64 13.41 14.39
CA VAL A 143 -34.68 12.45 13.27
C VAL A 143 -33.29 11.84 13.12
N TYR A 144 -33.16 10.57 13.48
CA TYR A 144 -31.97 9.79 13.20
C TYR A 144 -32.07 9.22 11.79
N ILE A 145 -31.17 9.65 10.89
CA ILE A 145 -30.98 9.01 9.60
C ILE A 145 -29.79 8.05 9.76
N THR A 146 -30.07 6.77 9.79
CA THR A 146 -29.06 5.72 9.64
C THR A 146 -28.88 5.41 8.17
N ILE A 147 -27.71 5.62 7.68
CA ILE A 147 -27.30 5.20 6.33
C ILE A 147 -26.49 3.93 6.45
#